data_399aa83e9a4586ce02f6b6d5715312f3
#
_entry.id   399aa83e9a4586ce02f6b6d5715312f3
#
_cell.length_a   1.000
_cell.length_b   1.000
_cell.length_c   1.000
_cell.angle_alpha   90.00
_cell.angle_beta   90.00
_cell.angle_gamma   90.00
#
_symmetry.space_group_name_H-M   'P 1'
#
loop_
_entity.id
_entity.type
_entity.pdbx_description
1 polymer ?
#
loop_
_entity_poly.entity_id
_entity_poly.type
_entity_poly.pdbx_seq_one_letter_code
_entity_poly.pdbx_strand_id
1 'polypeptide(L)'
;MSETVLPNHLIHFSETSLLKLPPSLYKTCKTYLNQEDIKKIQKAYSFAFYAHAGQKRKDGSDYITHPVAVTEILLELKMDPDSVCSALMHDVLEDCNVQKNNLAKIFGDDVAHIVDGVSKLGKIETKNIADNNANNLQKMALAMANDVRVVLVKLCDRLHNMRTIEYVPRKKQIQKARETLELYGPLALRVGMQDIRAELEDLSFRCIHPMRAKMLEN
;
A
#
# COMPACT_ATOMS: atom_id res chain seq x y z
N MET A 1 -20.66 15.84 -20.80
CA MET A 1 -19.40 15.15 -20.45
C MET A 1 -18.67 16.08 -19.50
N SER A 2 -18.69 15.81 -18.19
CA SER A 2 -17.97 16.66 -17.25
C SER A 2 -16.47 16.46 -17.49
N GLU A 3 -15.77 17.54 -17.82
CA GLU A 3 -14.31 17.57 -17.82
C GLU A 3 -13.82 17.09 -16.45
N THR A 4 -13.02 16.08 -16.44
CA THR A 4 -12.44 15.50 -15.22
C THR A 4 -11.30 16.42 -14.82
N VAL A 5 -11.59 17.42 -14.01
CA VAL A 5 -10.58 18.34 -13.48
C VAL A 5 -9.72 17.55 -12.50
N LEU A 6 -8.46 17.31 -12.86
CA LEU A 6 -7.46 16.81 -11.91
C LEU A 6 -7.20 17.88 -10.83
N PRO A 7 -6.91 17.48 -9.59
CA PRO A 7 -6.53 18.44 -8.55
C PRO A 7 -5.36 19.33 -9.02
N ASN A 8 -5.36 20.59 -8.57
CA ASN A 8 -4.37 21.61 -9.01
C ASN A 8 -2.89 21.16 -8.84
N HIS A 9 -2.58 20.33 -7.88
CA HIS A 9 -1.22 19.82 -7.66
C HIS A 9 -0.79 18.77 -8.71
N LEU A 10 -1.73 18.21 -9.49
CA LEU A 10 -1.44 17.31 -10.61
C LEU A 10 -1.27 18.04 -11.96
N ILE A 11 -1.34 19.37 -11.99
CA ILE A 11 -1.11 20.17 -13.21
C ILE A 11 0.26 19.90 -13.82
N HIS A 12 1.25 19.55 -13.00
CA HIS A 12 2.61 19.24 -13.45
C HIS A 12 2.79 17.79 -13.94
N PHE A 13 1.77 16.95 -13.76
CA PHE A 13 1.82 15.60 -14.33
C PHE A 13 1.61 15.68 -15.85
N SER A 14 2.59 15.18 -16.59
CA SER A 14 2.55 15.06 -18.04
C SER A 14 2.95 13.66 -18.46
N GLU A 15 2.16 13.05 -19.33
CA GLU A 15 2.47 11.74 -19.90
C GLU A 15 3.74 11.77 -20.80
N THR A 16 4.15 12.92 -21.25
CA THR A 16 5.32 13.13 -22.11
C THR A 16 6.60 13.38 -21.32
N SER A 17 6.52 13.70 -20.02
CA SER A 17 7.67 14.00 -19.17
C SER A 17 7.63 13.18 -17.90
N LEU A 18 7.91 11.87 -18.03
CA LEU A 18 7.90 10.95 -16.91
C LEU A 18 9.21 11.02 -16.10
N LEU A 19 9.07 10.95 -14.77
CA LEU A 19 10.20 10.85 -13.85
C LEU A 19 10.87 9.49 -14.00
N LYS A 20 12.18 9.42 -13.78
CA LYS A 20 12.89 8.14 -13.72
C LYS A 20 12.43 7.36 -12.49
N LEU A 21 12.19 6.05 -12.66
CA LEU A 21 11.93 5.17 -11.52
C LEU A 21 13.12 5.16 -10.56
N PRO A 22 12.88 5.03 -9.25
CA PRO A 22 13.92 4.70 -8.29
C PRO A 22 14.73 3.50 -8.77
N PRO A 23 16.09 3.52 -8.61
CA PRO A 23 16.95 2.44 -9.12
C PRO A 23 16.57 1.06 -8.60
N SER A 24 16.10 0.93 -7.37
CA SER A 24 15.62 -0.31 -6.76
C SER A 24 14.44 -0.89 -7.52
N LEU A 25 13.39 -0.08 -7.75
CA LEU A 25 12.21 -0.50 -8.51
C LEU A 25 12.57 -0.87 -9.94
N TYR A 26 13.35 -0.02 -10.63
CA TYR A 26 13.73 -0.27 -12.02
C TYR A 26 14.51 -1.59 -12.18
N LYS A 27 15.48 -1.84 -11.29
CA LYS A 27 16.28 -3.06 -11.30
C LYS A 27 15.41 -4.30 -11.18
N THR A 28 14.47 -4.31 -10.24
CA THR A 28 13.60 -5.46 -10.01
C THR A 28 12.58 -5.64 -11.15
N CYS A 29 11.90 -4.56 -11.58
CA CYS A 29 10.98 -4.62 -12.71
C CYS A 29 11.63 -5.20 -13.97
N LYS A 30 12.86 -4.80 -14.27
CA LYS A 30 13.60 -5.27 -15.46
C LYS A 30 13.87 -6.78 -15.45
N THR A 31 13.80 -7.46 -14.32
CA THR A 31 14.05 -8.90 -14.23
C THR A 31 12.93 -9.75 -14.84
N TYR A 32 11.70 -9.24 -14.94
CA TYR A 32 10.54 -10.04 -15.36
C TYR A 32 9.47 -9.28 -16.15
N LEU A 33 9.55 -7.95 -16.24
CA LEU A 33 8.60 -7.12 -16.98
C LEU A 33 9.20 -6.61 -18.30
N ASN A 34 8.34 -6.41 -19.29
CA ASN A 34 8.72 -5.83 -20.57
C ASN A 34 8.84 -4.30 -20.51
N GLN A 35 9.31 -3.66 -21.59
CA GLN A 35 9.52 -2.22 -21.64
C GLN A 35 8.22 -1.39 -21.58
N GLU A 36 7.11 -1.92 -22.08
CA GLU A 36 5.80 -1.24 -22.03
C GLU A 36 5.26 -1.23 -20.60
N ASP A 37 5.38 -2.37 -19.91
CA ASP A 37 5.02 -2.47 -18.48
C ASP A 37 5.84 -1.51 -17.62
N ILE A 38 7.16 -1.44 -17.85
CA ILE A 38 8.04 -0.52 -17.13
C ILE A 38 7.64 0.94 -17.38
N LYS A 39 7.26 1.32 -18.60
CA LYS A 39 6.75 2.66 -18.91
C LYS A 39 5.44 2.94 -18.19
N LYS A 40 4.53 1.97 -18.11
CA LYS A 40 3.26 2.10 -17.36
C LYS A 40 3.54 2.33 -15.87
N ILE A 41 4.45 1.58 -15.27
CA ILE A 41 4.88 1.73 -13.88
C ILE A 41 5.56 3.09 -13.67
N GLN A 42 6.39 3.53 -14.59
CA GLN A 42 7.03 4.84 -14.55
C GLN A 42 6.00 5.98 -14.59
N LYS A 43 4.93 5.83 -15.39
CA LYS A 43 3.79 6.75 -15.41
C LYS A 43 3.08 6.78 -14.05
N ALA A 44 2.82 5.61 -13.44
CA ALA A 44 2.20 5.50 -12.12
C ALA A 44 3.05 6.13 -11.01
N TYR A 45 4.37 5.90 -11.02
CA TYR A 45 5.30 6.55 -10.11
C TYR A 45 5.27 8.08 -10.24
N SER A 46 5.35 8.59 -11.48
CA SER A 46 5.30 10.04 -11.74
C SER A 46 3.99 10.64 -11.24
N PHE A 47 2.87 9.97 -11.49
CA PHE A 47 1.55 10.40 -11.01
C PHE A 47 1.51 10.46 -9.48
N ALA A 48 1.90 9.39 -8.80
CA ALA A 48 1.92 9.32 -7.34
C ALA A 48 2.87 10.38 -6.73
N PHE A 49 4.04 10.60 -7.35
CA PHE A 49 4.99 11.62 -6.92
C PHE A 49 4.37 13.02 -6.93
N TYR A 50 3.72 13.41 -8.01
CA TYR A 50 3.06 14.72 -8.09
C TYR A 50 1.80 14.79 -7.23
N ALA A 51 1.05 13.69 -7.10
CA ALA A 51 -0.14 13.63 -6.25
C ALA A 51 0.19 13.88 -4.77
N HIS A 52 1.30 13.34 -4.28
CA HIS A 52 1.78 13.50 -2.90
C HIS A 52 2.75 14.66 -2.71
N ALA A 53 2.90 15.55 -3.71
CA ALA A 53 3.84 16.68 -3.64
C ALA A 53 3.57 17.55 -2.39
N GLY A 54 4.62 17.80 -1.61
CA GLY A 54 4.55 18.58 -0.36
C GLY A 54 4.04 17.82 0.86
N GLN A 55 3.55 16.61 0.72
CA GLN A 55 3.18 15.76 1.86
C GLN A 55 4.42 15.13 2.51
N LYS A 56 4.40 15.01 3.83
CA LYS A 56 5.48 14.42 4.62
C LYS A 56 4.98 13.26 5.47
N ARG A 57 5.84 12.26 5.63
CA ARG A 57 5.68 11.18 6.61
C ARG A 57 5.95 11.69 8.02
N LYS A 58 5.63 10.90 9.05
CA LYS A 58 5.89 11.26 10.46
C LYS A 58 7.37 11.31 10.81
N ASP A 59 8.21 10.61 10.05
CA ASP A 59 9.68 10.68 10.16
C ASP A 59 10.29 11.90 9.46
N GLY A 60 9.47 12.72 8.78
CA GLY A 60 9.87 13.91 8.03
C GLY A 60 10.25 13.65 6.56
N SER A 61 10.33 12.40 6.12
CA SER A 61 10.61 12.05 4.72
C SER A 61 9.44 12.44 3.79
N ASP A 62 9.71 12.53 2.49
CA ASP A 62 8.66 12.77 1.48
C ASP A 62 7.69 11.58 1.45
N TYR A 63 6.39 11.86 1.32
CA TYR A 63 5.36 10.82 1.38
C TYR A 63 5.58 9.72 0.34
N ILE A 64 6.08 10.07 -0.85
CA ILE A 64 6.33 9.13 -1.95
C ILE A 64 7.26 7.96 -1.57
N THR A 65 8.09 8.11 -0.53
CA THR A 65 8.96 7.04 -0.04
C THR A 65 8.17 5.84 0.46
N HIS A 66 6.95 6.06 0.98
CA HIS A 66 6.06 4.99 1.43
C HIS A 66 5.50 4.14 0.28
N PRO A 67 4.81 4.71 -0.73
CA PRO A 67 4.36 3.93 -1.89
C PRO A 67 5.51 3.19 -2.61
N VAL A 68 6.70 3.80 -2.68
CA VAL A 68 7.89 3.14 -3.24
C VAL A 68 8.25 1.90 -2.44
N ALA A 69 8.37 2.01 -1.11
CA ALA A 69 8.71 0.89 -0.25
C ALA A 69 7.63 -0.23 -0.25
N VAL A 70 6.34 0.14 -0.28
CA VAL A 70 5.23 -0.81 -0.45
C VAL A 70 5.37 -1.57 -1.77
N THR A 71 5.73 -0.85 -2.83
CA THR A 71 5.92 -1.44 -4.16
C THR A 71 7.14 -2.36 -4.19
N GLU A 72 8.24 -2.02 -3.50
CA GLU A 72 9.42 -2.90 -3.37
C GLU A 72 9.05 -4.25 -2.74
N ILE A 73 8.26 -4.24 -1.67
CA ILE A 73 7.76 -5.47 -1.04
C ILE A 73 6.91 -6.27 -2.03
N LEU A 74 6.00 -5.61 -2.76
CA LEU A 74 5.13 -6.28 -3.72
C LEU A 74 5.91 -6.89 -4.90
N LEU A 75 7.00 -6.23 -5.34
CA LEU A 75 7.84 -6.70 -6.43
C LEU A 75 8.58 -8.01 -6.12
N GLU A 76 8.83 -8.33 -4.84
CA GLU A 76 9.39 -9.62 -4.42
C GLU A 76 8.47 -10.79 -4.82
N LEU A 77 7.17 -10.52 -4.94
CA LEU A 77 6.14 -11.49 -5.38
C LEU A 77 6.02 -11.61 -6.90
N LYS A 78 6.79 -10.83 -7.68
CA LYS A 78 6.72 -10.77 -9.15
C LYS A 78 5.31 -10.56 -9.70
N MET A 79 4.58 -9.63 -9.09
CA MET A 79 3.20 -9.29 -9.46
C MET A 79 3.12 -8.63 -10.84
N ASP A 80 1.92 -8.67 -11.42
CA ASP A 80 1.59 -8.06 -12.71
C ASP A 80 1.74 -6.52 -12.68
N PRO A 81 1.88 -5.86 -13.85
CA PRO A 81 2.10 -4.41 -13.92
C PRO A 81 0.99 -3.58 -13.28
N ASP A 82 -0.26 -4.04 -13.33
CA ASP A 82 -1.40 -3.31 -12.76
C ASP A 82 -1.38 -3.33 -11.24
N SER A 83 -1.00 -4.44 -10.65
CA SER A 83 -0.74 -4.56 -9.20
C SER A 83 0.38 -3.62 -8.75
N VAL A 84 1.48 -3.56 -9.52
CA VAL A 84 2.63 -2.69 -9.22
C VAL A 84 2.24 -1.21 -9.33
N CYS A 85 1.50 -0.82 -10.38
CA CYS A 85 0.95 0.54 -10.52
C CYS A 85 0.02 0.88 -9.36
N SER A 86 -0.82 -0.07 -8.95
CA SER A 86 -1.77 0.12 -7.85
C SER A 86 -1.07 0.29 -6.50
N ALA A 87 0.03 -0.42 -6.26
CA ALA A 87 0.84 -0.25 -5.06
C ALA A 87 1.49 1.15 -4.98
N LEU A 88 1.97 1.69 -6.11
CA LEU A 88 2.48 3.06 -6.19
C LEU A 88 1.40 4.12 -5.92
N MET A 89 0.15 3.82 -6.21
CA MET A 89 -0.96 4.78 -6.13
C MET A 89 -1.99 4.43 -5.05
N HIS A 90 -1.70 3.50 -4.15
CA HIS A 90 -2.70 2.94 -3.24
C HIS A 90 -3.38 3.99 -2.32
N ASP A 91 -2.69 5.06 -1.98
CA ASP A 91 -3.19 6.13 -1.09
C ASP A 91 -3.74 7.35 -1.83
N VAL A 92 -3.61 7.46 -3.18
CA VAL A 92 -3.97 8.70 -3.90
C VAL A 92 -5.47 9.04 -3.83
N LEU A 93 -6.34 8.04 -3.69
CA LEU A 93 -7.79 8.27 -3.53
C LEU A 93 -8.14 8.77 -2.13
N GLU A 94 -7.37 8.42 -1.11
CA GLU A 94 -7.61 8.82 0.28
C GLU A 94 -6.97 10.17 0.58
N ASP A 95 -5.73 10.36 0.18
CA ASP A 95 -4.88 11.45 0.66
C ASP A 95 -4.70 12.59 -0.35
N CYS A 96 -5.04 12.38 -1.64
CA CYS A 96 -4.73 13.35 -2.69
C CYS A 96 -5.97 13.89 -3.44
N ASN A 97 -7.18 13.63 -2.94
CA ASN A 97 -8.43 14.06 -3.57
C ASN A 97 -8.57 13.66 -5.07
N VAL A 98 -7.95 12.54 -5.45
CA VAL A 98 -8.08 11.95 -6.78
C VAL A 98 -9.34 11.10 -6.83
N GLN A 99 -10.08 11.17 -7.93
CA GLN A 99 -11.27 10.34 -8.12
C GLN A 99 -10.94 9.04 -8.87
N LYS A 100 -11.65 7.97 -8.53
CA LYS A 100 -11.52 6.67 -9.20
C LYS A 100 -11.61 6.77 -10.73
N ASN A 101 -12.58 7.57 -11.24
CA ASN A 101 -12.76 7.76 -12.67
C ASN A 101 -11.55 8.40 -13.36
N ASN A 102 -10.74 9.19 -12.63
CA ASN A 102 -9.50 9.76 -13.17
C ASN A 102 -8.45 8.66 -13.35
N LEU A 103 -8.30 7.77 -12.35
CA LEU A 103 -7.40 6.64 -12.45
C LEU A 103 -7.79 5.69 -13.58
N ALA A 104 -9.09 5.38 -13.71
CA ALA A 104 -9.59 4.51 -14.78
C ALA A 104 -9.26 5.07 -16.17
N LYS A 105 -9.43 6.38 -16.39
CA LYS A 105 -9.10 7.03 -17.68
C LYS A 105 -7.60 7.00 -18.00
N ILE A 106 -6.74 7.12 -16.98
CA ILE A 106 -5.29 7.28 -17.17
C ILE A 106 -4.56 5.94 -17.16
N PHE A 107 -4.98 5.00 -16.33
CA PHE A 107 -4.28 3.74 -16.05
C PHE A 107 -5.08 2.47 -16.38
N GLY A 108 -6.38 2.62 -16.67
CA GLY A 108 -7.30 1.51 -16.93
C GLY A 108 -8.15 1.12 -15.71
N ASP A 109 -9.21 0.36 -15.97
CA ASP A 109 -10.20 -0.01 -14.97
C ASP A 109 -9.64 -0.95 -13.90
N ASP A 110 -8.72 -1.85 -14.25
CA ASP A 110 -8.09 -2.79 -13.31
C ASP A 110 -7.31 -2.06 -12.22
N VAL A 111 -6.44 -1.12 -12.60
CA VAL A 111 -5.69 -0.29 -11.64
C VAL A 111 -6.63 0.52 -10.75
N ALA A 112 -7.64 1.16 -11.34
CA ALA A 112 -8.61 1.95 -10.59
C ALA A 112 -9.46 1.07 -9.64
N HIS A 113 -9.75 -0.17 -10.03
CA HIS A 113 -10.46 -1.14 -9.20
C HIS A 113 -9.63 -1.56 -7.99
N ILE A 114 -8.36 -1.92 -8.20
CA ILE A 114 -7.45 -2.33 -7.12
C ILE A 114 -7.25 -1.19 -6.11
N VAL A 115 -6.93 0.03 -6.58
CA VAL A 115 -6.72 1.20 -5.71
C VAL A 115 -7.97 1.55 -4.91
N ASP A 116 -9.16 1.53 -5.53
CA ASP A 116 -10.44 1.75 -4.85
C ASP A 116 -10.73 0.65 -3.80
N GLY A 117 -10.38 -0.60 -4.12
CA GLY A 117 -10.50 -1.72 -3.19
C GLY A 117 -9.60 -1.55 -1.95
N VAL A 118 -8.34 -1.16 -2.15
CA VAL A 118 -7.38 -0.90 -1.06
C VAL A 118 -7.88 0.23 -0.17
N SER A 119 -8.33 1.35 -0.76
CA SER A 119 -8.91 2.49 -0.03
C SER A 119 -10.14 2.08 0.79
N LYS A 120 -11.04 1.28 0.24
CA LYS A 120 -12.23 0.78 0.97
C LYS A 120 -11.85 -0.11 2.15
N LEU A 121 -10.84 -0.97 2.00
CA LEU A 121 -10.31 -1.78 3.11
C LEU A 121 -9.73 -0.90 4.23
N GLY A 122 -8.99 0.16 3.89
CA GLY A 122 -8.44 1.10 4.87
C GLY A 122 -9.52 1.79 5.71
N LYS A 123 -10.65 2.18 5.10
CA LYS A 123 -11.78 2.81 5.81
C LYS A 123 -12.52 1.88 6.78
N ILE A 124 -12.46 0.57 6.54
CA ILE A 124 -13.04 -0.42 7.44
C ILE A 124 -12.28 -0.46 8.77
N GLU A 125 -10.95 -0.35 8.71
CA GLU A 125 -10.06 -0.36 9.87
C GLU A 125 -10.33 0.79 10.84
N THR A 126 -10.65 1.97 10.32
CA THR A 126 -10.81 3.18 11.14
C THR A 126 -12.12 3.27 11.91
N LYS A 127 -13.16 2.53 11.50
CA LYS A 127 -14.52 2.73 12.01
C LYS A 127 -14.95 1.83 13.18
N ASN A 128 -14.33 0.66 13.40
CA ASN A 128 -14.86 -0.33 14.34
C ASN A 128 -13.79 -1.24 14.98
N ILE A 129 -12.91 -0.72 15.81
CA ILE A 129 -11.91 -1.54 16.51
C ILE A 129 -12.48 -2.31 17.70
N ALA A 130 -13.60 -1.86 18.30
CA ALA A 130 -14.11 -2.44 19.53
C ALA A 130 -15.14 -3.57 19.36
N ASP A 131 -15.87 -3.66 18.23
CA ASP A 131 -17.06 -4.53 18.17
C ASP A 131 -17.11 -5.57 17.05
N ASN A 132 -16.12 -5.66 16.11
CA ASN A 132 -16.36 -6.44 14.90
C ASN A 132 -15.16 -7.05 14.18
N ASN A 133 -14.27 -7.77 14.87
CA ASN A 133 -13.24 -8.58 14.20
C ASN A 133 -13.85 -9.55 13.17
N ALA A 134 -15.00 -10.15 13.47
CA ALA A 134 -15.72 -11.03 12.56
C ALA A 134 -16.21 -10.30 11.28
N ASN A 135 -16.78 -9.10 11.42
CA ASN A 135 -17.24 -8.29 10.27
C ASN A 135 -16.08 -7.78 9.42
N ASN A 136 -14.95 -7.43 10.03
CA ASN A 136 -13.77 -6.99 9.31
C ASN A 136 -13.16 -8.15 8.53
N LEU A 137 -13.08 -9.33 9.14
CA LEU A 137 -12.61 -10.55 8.48
C LEU A 137 -13.52 -10.95 7.30
N GLN A 138 -14.84 -10.83 7.48
CA GLN A 138 -15.81 -11.11 6.41
C GLN A 138 -15.67 -10.13 5.24
N LYS A 139 -15.48 -8.83 5.50
CA LYS A 139 -15.26 -7.82 4.45
C LYS A 139 -13.93 -8.03 3.73
N MET A 140 -12.87 -8.41 4.44
CA MET A 140 -11.60 -8.80 3.84
C MET A 140 -11.72 -10.06 3.00
N ALA A 141 -12.48 -11.06 3.46
CA ALA A 141 -12.76 -12.26 2.69
C ALA A 141 -13.56 -11.94 1.40
N LEU A 142 -14.50 -11.01 1.47
CA LEU A 142 -15.25 -10.54 0.30
C LEU A 142 -14.35 -9.78 -0.69
N ALA A 143 -13.43 -8.96 -0.21
CA ALA A 143 -12.45 -8.30 -1.05
C ALA A 143 -11.53 -9.30 -1.75
N MET A 144 -11.07 -10.36 -1.05
CA MET A 144 -10.31 -11.47 -1.65
C MET A 144 -11.09 -12.18 -2.75
N ALA A 145 -12.39 -12.43 -2.53
CA ALA A 145 -13.24 -13.10 -3.52
C ALA A 145 -13.42 -12.26 -4.79
N ASN A 146 -13.36 -10.93 -4.68
CA ASN A 146 -13.47 -10.03 -5.82
C ASN A 146 -12.12 -9.87 -6.55
N ASP A 147 -11.03 -9.58 -5.84
CA ASP A 147 -9.70 -9.46 -6.41
C ASP A 147 -8.63 -9.60 -5.30
N VAL A 148 -7.90 -10.71 -5.33
CA VAL A 148 -6.85 -10.99 -4.34
C VAL A 148 -5.73 -9.93 -4.35
N ARG A 149 -5.49 -9.26 -5.49
CA ARG A 149 -4.46 -8.21 -5.62
C ARG A 149 -4.68 -7.06 -4.65
N VAL A 150 -5.93 -6.71 -4.36
CA VAL A 150 -6.31 -5.71 -3.35
C VAL A 150 -5.73 -6.07 -1.98
N VAL A 151 -5.85 -7.34 -1.60
CA VAL A 151 -5.37 -7.83 -0.31
C VAL A 151 -3.84 -7.88 -0.29
N LEU A 152 -3.21 -8.28 -1.39
CA LEU A 152 -1.74 -8.33 -1.49
C LEU A 152 -1.12 -6.94 -1.32
N VAL A 153 -1.65 -5.93 -2.03
CA VAL A 153 -1.21 -4.53 -1.86
C VAL A 153 -1.42 -4.06 -0.42
N LYS A 154 -2.58 -4.37 0.19
CA LYS A 154 -2.87 -3.97 1.57
C LYS A 154 -1.96 -4.64 2.60
N LEU A 155 -1.56 -5.90 2.39
CA LEU A 155 -0.58 -6.60 3.23
C LEU A 155 0.80 -5.95 3.14
N CYS A 156 1.25 -5.58 1.93
CA CYS A 156 2.51 -4.86 1.73
C CYS A 156 2.50 -3.48 2.39
N ASP A 157 1.38 -2.73 2.28
CA ASP A 157 1.18 -1.46 2.99
C ASP A 157 1.27 -1.65 4.50
N ARG A 158 0.54 -2.65 5.05
CA ARG A 158 0.58 -2.94 6.49
C ARG A 158 1.98 -3.31 6.95
N LEU A 159 2.71 -4.11 6.18
CA LEU A 159 4.07 -4.50 6.52
C LEU A 159 5.01 -3.29 6.58
N HIS A 160 4.98 -2.41 5.58
CA HIS A 160 5.79 -1.20 5.61
C HIS A 160 5.40 -0.28 6.77
N ASN A 161 4.11 -0.14 7.08
CA ASN A 161 3.63 0.62 8.23
C ASN A 161 4.09 0.02 9.57
N MET A 162 4.23 -1.30 9.67
CA MET A 162 4.78 -1.96 10.86
C MET A 162 6.29 -1.80 10.96
N ARG A 163 7.04 -1.82 9.84
CA ARG A 163 8.49 -1.53 9.80
C ARG A 163 8.82 -0.11 10.26
N THR A 164 7.89 0.83 10.10
CA THR A 164 8.05 2.26 10.46
C THR A 164 7.19 2.67 11.66
N ILE A 165 6.76 1.72 12.49
CA ILE A 165 5.80 1.96 13.58
C ILE A 165 6.35 2.86 14.69
N GLU A 166 7.66 2.95 14.83
CA GLU A 166 8.36 3.73 15.87
C GLU A 166 8.05 5.23 15.83
N TYR A 167 7.79 5.79 14.65
CA TYR A 167 7.42 7.20 14.47
C TYR A 167 5.97 7.52 14.87
N VAL A 168 5.20 6.53 15.29
CA VAL A 168 3.80 6.69 15.71
C VAL A 168 3.71 6.76 17.25
N PRO A 169 2.82 7.59 17.85
CA PRO A 169 2.63 7.62 19.31
C PRO A 169 2.35 6.24 19.90
N ARG A 170 2.95 5.92 21.04
CA ARG A 170 2.94 4.59 21.68
C ARG A 170 1.55 3.93 21.75
N LYS A 171 0.53 4.70 22.15
CA LYS A 171 -0.86 4.20 22.21
C LYS A 171 -1.33 3.66 20.83
N LYS A 172 -1.02 4.39 19.76
CA LYS A 172 -1.37 4.00 18.39
C LYS A 172 -0.52 2.84 17.88
N GLN A 173 0.77 2.75 18.32
CA GLN A 173 1.62 1.59 18.00
C GLN A 173 0.97 0.30 18.49
N ILE A 174 0.60 0.24 19.78
CA ILE A 174 -0.01 -0.95 20.40
C ILE A 174 -1.32 -1.32 19.71
N GLN A 175 -2.15 -0.31 19.41
CA GLN A 175 -3.40 -0.53 18.69
C GLN A 175 -3.19 -1.16 17.33
N LYS A 176 -2.28 -0.56 16.52
CA LYS A 176 -1.94 -1.08 15.17
C LYS A 176 -1.32 -2.47 15.23
N ALA A 177 -0.45 -2.73 16.19
CA ALA A 177 0.17 -4.03 16.36
C ALA A 177 -0.87 -5.14 16.72
N ARG A 178 -1.82 -4.85 17.60
CA ARG A 178 -2.92 -5.78 17.91
C ARG A 178 -3.79 -6.06 16.69
N GLU A 179 -4.21 -5.01 15.99
CA GLU A 179 -4.97 -5.13 14.74
C GLU A 179 -4.22 -5.98 13.71
N THR A 180 -2.89 -5.81 13.61
CA THR A 180 -2.05 -6.60 12.71
C THR A 180 -2.08 -8.08 13.07
N LEU A 181 -1.95 -8.44 14.34
CA LEU A 181 -2.03 -9.84 14.79
C LEU A 181 -3.42 -10.44 14.60
N GLU A 182 -4.48 -9.68 14.86
CA GLU A 182 -5.86 -10.17 14.84
C GLU A 182 -6.45 -10.30 13.44
N LEU A 183 -6.05 -9.43 12.49
CA LEU A 183 -6.62 -9.38 11.15
C LEU A 183 -5.63 -9.74 10.06
N TYR A 184 -4.45 -9.10 10.05
CA TYR A 184 -3.50 -9.21 8.93
C TYR A 184 -2.67 -10.49 8.96
N GLY A 185 -2.30 -11.00 10.14
CA GLY A 185 -1.62 -12.29 10.27
C GLY A 185 -2.46 -13.45 9.70
N PRO A 186 -3.72 -13.64 10.16
CA PRO A 186 -4.63 -14.63 9.57
C PRO A 186 -4.92 -14.41 8.08
N LEU A 187 -4.98 -13.15 7.63
CA LEU A 187 -5.19 -12.83 6.22
C LEU A 187 -4.00 -13.25 5.36
N ALA A 188 -2.77 -12.92 5.79
CA ALA A 188 -1.54 -13.31 5.10
C ALA A 188 -1.41 -14.84 5.00
N LEU A 189 -1.79 -15.57 6.07
CA LEU A 189 -1.85 -17.04 6.04
C LEU A 189 -2.79 -17.56 4.95
N ARG A 190 -3.98 -16.98 4.82
CA ARG A 190 -5.00 -17.42 3.84
C ARG A 190 -4.59 -17.21 2.40
N VAL A 191 -3.82 -16.16 2.11
CA VAL A 191 -3.28 -15.90 0.77
C VAL A 191 -1.91 -16.56 0.54
N GLY A 192 -1.43 -17.36 1.50
CA GLY A 192 -0.18 -18.12 1.37
C GLY A 192 1.10 -17.31 1.57
N MET A 193 1.02 -16.08 2.12
CA MET A 193 2.15 -15.16 2.29
C MET A 193 2.85 -15.38 3.64
N GLN A 194 3.55 -16.51 3.77
CA GLN A 194 4.15 -16.94 5.03
C GLN A 194 5.25 -15.98 5.54
N ASP A 195 6.10 -15.47 4.66
CA ASP A 195 7.19 -14.56 5.03
C ASP A 195 6.64 -13.22 5.55
N ILE A 196 5.68 -12.64 4.83
CA ILE A 196 4.99 -11.41 5.28
C ILE A 196 4.26 -11.65 6.61
N ARG A 197 3.59 -12.79 6.76
CA ARG A 197 2.94 -13.15 8.02
C ARG A 197 3.93 -13.20 9.17
N ALA A 198 5.03 -13.94 9.01
CA ALA A 198 6.04 -14.12 10.05
C ALA A 198 6.62 -12.76 10.49
N GLU A 199 6.94 -11.88 9.53
CA GLU A 199 7.46 -10.55 9.83
C GLU A 199 6.41 -9.65 10.50
N LEU A 200 5.15 -9.67 10.05
CA LEU A 200 4.06 -8.93 10.69
C LEU A 200 3.84 -9.36 12.14
N GLU A 201 3.87 -10.68 12.41
CA GLU A 201 3.73 -11.25 13.76
C GLU A 201 4.92 -10.85 14.64
N ASP A 202 6.17 -10.94 14.15
CA ASP A 202 7.38 -10.55 14.88
C ASP A 202 7.39 -9.06 15.22
N LEU A 203 7.19 -8.18 14.24
CA LEU A 203 7.13 -6.74 14.45
C LEU A 203 6.03 -6.34 15.44
N SER A 204 4.88 -7.00 15.36
CA SER A 204 3.76 -6.75 16.28
C SER A 204 4.08 -7.23 17.69
N PHE A 205 4.69 -8.41 17.84
CA PHE A 205 5.13 -8.92 19.14
C PHE A 205 6.17 -8.00 19.79
N ARG A 206 7.20 -7.59 19.06
CA ARG A 206 8.22 -6.62 19.50
C ARG A 206 7.59 -5.30 19.94
N CYS A 207 6.61 -4.82 19.17
CA CYS A 207 5.89 -3.62 19.51
C CYS A 207 5.08 -3.77 20.79
N ILE A 208 4.34 -4.85 21.00
CA ILE A 208 3.47 -5.05 22.18
C ILE A 208 4.28 -5.39 23.43
N HIS A 209 5.29 -6.26 23.27
CA HIS A 209 6.06 -6.88 24.37
C HIS A 209 7.59 -6.62 24.26
N PRO A 210 8.06 -5.35 24.25
CA PRO A 210 9.46 -5.01 23.96
C PRO A 210 10.45 -5.65 24.93
N MET A 211 10.10 -5.78 26.21
CA MET A 211 10.99 -6.43 27.20
C MET A 211 11.15 -7.93 26.95
N ARG A 212 10.05 -8.61 26.57
CA ARG A 212 10.11 -10.05 26.25
C ARG A 212 10.85 -10.29 24.93
N ALA A 213 10.64 -9.46 23.91
CA ALA A 213 11.36 -9.55 22.66
C ALA A 213 12.87 -9.45 22.89
N LYS A 214 13.31 -8.48 23.68
CA LYS A 214 14.74 -8.30 24.04
C LYS A 214 15.32 -9.50 24.81
N MET A 215 14.52 -10.20 25.60
CA MET A 215 14.98 -11.41 26.33
C MET A 215 15.14 -12.63 25.40
N LEU A 216 14.41 -12.69 24.29
CA LEU A 216 14.51 -13.80 23.32
C LEU A 216 15.66 -13.61 22.32
N GLU A 217 16.20 -12.40 22.19
CA GLU A 217 17.36 -12.08 21.34
C GLU A 217 18.71 -12.36 21.98
N ASN A 218 18.73 -12.54 23.33
CA ASN A 218 19.92 -12.89 24.13
C ASN A 218 19.95 -14.39 24.40
#